data_9830c01c4d5c0e341877f00f097ee743
#
_entry.id   9830c01c4d5c0e341877f00f097ee743
#
_cell.length_a   1.000
_cell.length_b   1.000
_cell.length_c   1.000
_cell.angle_alpha   90.00
_cell.angle_beta   90.00
_cell.angle_gamma   90.00
#
_symmetry.space_group_name_H-M   'P 1'
#
loop_
_entity.id
_entity.type
_entity.pdbx_description
1 polymer ?
#
loop_
_entity_poly.entity_id
_entity_poly.type
_entity_poly.pdbx_seq_one_letter_code
_entity_poly.pdbx_strand_id
1 'polypeptide(L)'
;MTFVIAKILQDTGLRVAPFKAQNVSNNARVCDDGSEIAIAQSFQAEVLGIATSHHLNPVLLKSGSNGRASVIVEGKVISQQHVLDYYRDLDQLKPAVQRCFDYLADRYDCVVAEGAGSPVELNLMDKDLSNIFIAETYQTK
;
A
#
# COMPACT_ATOMS: atom_id res chain seq x y z
N MET A 1 -11.51 4.03 -8.24
CA MET A 1 -12.38 2.82 -8.27
C MET A 1 -12.38 2.11 -6.91
N THR A 2 -11.24 1.79 -6.34
CA THR A 2 -11.07 1.04 -5.07
C THR A 2 -11.94 1.55 -3.92
N PHE A 3 -11.92 2.85 -3.62
CA PHE A 3 -12.73 3.42 -2.53
C PHE A 3 -14.24 3.31 -2.77
N VAL A 4 -14.69 3.32 -4.04
CA VAL A 4 -16.13 3.14 -4.37
C VAL A 4 -16.57 1.72 -4.03
N ILE A 5 -15.76 0.72 -4.40
CA ILE A 5 -16.01 -0.68 -4.05
C ILE A 5 -16.01 -0.85 -2.53
N ALA A 6 -15.01 -0.31 -1.85
CA ALA A 6 -14.91 -0.36 -0.40
C ALA A 6 -16.15 0.29 0.27
N LYS A 7 -16.61 1.43 -0.24
CA LYS A 7 -17.80 2.10 0.28
C LYS A 7 -19.09 1.30 0.04
N ILE A 8 -19.25 0.71 -1.14
CA ILE A 8 -20.41 -0.17 -1.44
C ILE A 8 -20.42 -1.36 -0.47
N LEU A 9 -19.28 -2.01 -0.24
CA LEU A 9 -19.18 -3.12 0.70
C LEU A 9 -19.48 -2.68 2.13
N GLN A 10 -18.98 -1.50 2.55
CA GLN A 10 -19.28 -0.94 3.86
C GLN A 10 -20.79 -0.68 4.04
N ASP A 11 -21.46 -0.19 3.00
CA ASP A 11 -22.91 0.09 3.04
C ASP A 11 -23.75 -1.20 3.14
N THR A 12 -23.17 -2.37 2.89
CA THR A 12 -23.81 -3.68 3.21
C THR A 12 -23.64 -4.11 4.67
N GLY A 13 -22.94 -3.31 5.50
CA GLY A 13 -22.71 -3.57 6.91
C GLY A 13 -21.37 -4.23 7.24
N LEU A 14 -20.49 -4.44 6.25
CA LEU A 14 -19.14 -4.97 6.48
C LEU A 14 -18.20 -3.89 7.03
N ARG A 15 -17.29 -4.28 7.91
CA ARG A 15 -16.13 -3.47 8.27
C ARG A 15 -15.09 -3.61 7.17
N VAL A 16 -14.78 -2.54 6.47
CA VAL A 16 -13.93 -2.56 5.28
C VAL A 16 -12.71 -1.69 5.48
N ALA A 17 -11.53 -2.19 5.09
CA ALA A 17 -10.30 -1.41 5.00
C ALA A 17 -9.78 -1.34 3.56
N PRO A 18 -9.30 -0.18 3.09
CA PRO A 18 -8.56 -0.08 1.85
C PRO A 18 -7.11 -0.49 2.11
N PHE A 19 -6.44 -1.04 1.10
CA PHE A 19 -5.05 -1.42 1.17
C PHE A 19 -4.33 -1.17 -0.15
N LYS A 20 -3.14 -0.61 -0.09
CA LYS A 20 -2.23 -0.51 -1.23
C LYS A 20 -0.82 -0.81 -0.77
N ALA A 21 -0.31 -1.99 -1.14
CA ALA A 21 0.98 -2.48 -0.66
C ALA A 21 2.13 -1.51 -0.96
N GLN A 22 2.18 -0.97 -2.19
CA GLN A 22 3.17 -0.01 -2.64
C GLN A 22 2.50 1.16 -3.35
N ASN A 23 2.93 2.38 -3.06
CA ASN A 23 2.56 3.57 -3.81
C ASN A 23 3.81 4.39 -4.19
N VAL A 24 3.73 5.08 -5.32
CA VAL A 24 4.74 6.06 -5.76
C VAL A 24 4.06 7.41 -5.80
N SER A 25 4.36 8.26 -4.82
CA SER A 25 3.70 9.56 -4.69
C SER A 25 4.52 10.53 -3.85
N ASN A 26 4.64 11.75 -4.30
CA ASN A 26 5.21 12.85 -3.49
C ASN A 26 4.16 13.49 -2.55
N ASN A 27 2.87 13.20 -2.79
CA ASN A 27 1.79 13.67 -1.96
C ASN A 27 1.54 12.66 -0.84
N ALA A 28 1.94 13.01 0.36
CA ALA A 28 1.80 12.17 1.54
C ALA A 28 1.17 12.95 2.70
N ARG A 29 0.66 12.21 3.67
CA ARG A 29 0.05 12.73 4.88
C ARG A 29 0.61 11.99 6.09
N VAL A 30 0.80 12.70 7.18
CA VAL A 30 1.12 12.12 8.48
C VAL A 30 -0.18 11.59 9.08
N CYS A 31 -0.15 10.34 9.52
CA CYS A 31 -1.25 9.65 10.18
C CYS A 31 -1.34 10.02 11.67
N ASP A 32 -2.43 9.60 12.32
CA ASP A 32 -2.65 9.83 13.75
C ASP A 32 -1.58 9.15 14.62
N ASP A 33 -0.99 8.06 14.16
CA ASP A 33 0.11 7.33 14.81
C ASP A 33 1.51 7.93 14.53
N GLY A 34 1.58 9.05 13.80
CA GLY A 34 2.83 9.70 13.39
C GLY A 34 3.53 9.07 12.19
N SER A 35 2.96 8.02 11.61
CA SER A 35 3.46 7.40 10.38
C SER A 35 3.11 8.21 9.14
N GLU A 36 3.74 7.92 8.00
CA GLU A 36 3.49 8.62 6.75
C GLU A 36 2.96 7.66 5.69
N ILE A 37 1.84 8.03 5.05
CA ILE A 37 1.23 7.29 3.93
C ILE A 37 0.91 8.24 2.76
N ALA A 38 0.65 7.67 1.58
CA ALA A 38 0.18 8.46 0.46
C ALA A 38 -1.20 9.08 0.74
N ILE A 39 -1.40 10.32 0.28
CA ILE A 39 -2.65 11.07 0.52
C ILE A 39 -3.89 10.33 -0.03
N ALA A 40 -3.73 9.54 -1.08
CA ALA A 40 -4.82 8.76 -1.66
C ALA A 40 -5.38 7.73 -0.67
N GLN A 41 -4.52 7.01 0.05
CA GLN A 41 -4.92 6.03 1.05
C GLN A 41 -5.48 6.71 2.31
N SER A 42 -4.93 7.86 2.69
CA SER A 42 -5.51 8.69 3.75
C SER A 42 -6.93 9.13 3.42
N PHE A 43 -7.16 9.62 2.20
CA PHE A 43 -8.50 9.99 1.74
C PHE A 43 -9.47 8.80 1.72
N GLN A 44 -9.02 7.64 1.28
CA GLN A 44 -9.85 6.42 1.30
C GLN A 44 -10.27 6.05 2.74
N ALA A 45 -9.34 6.15 3.69
CA ALA A 45 -9.63 5.91 5.11
C ALA A 45 -10.66 6.92 5.65
N GLU A 46 -10.50 8.21 5.34
CA GLU A 46 -11.46 9.26 5.74
C GLU A 46 -12.87 8.99 5.22
N VAL A 47 -13.01 8.62 3.94
CA VAL A 47 -14.33 8.30 3.33
C VAL A 47 -15.00 7.11 4.01
N LEU A 48 -14.19 6.12 4.46
CA LEU A 48 -14.69 4.94 5.17
C LEU A 48 -14.86 5.18 6.68
N GLY A 49 -14.43 6.34 7.20
CA GLY A 49 -14.53 6.65 8.63
C GLY A 49 -13.61 5.82 9.51
N ILE A 50 -12.48 5.37 8.98
CA ILE A 50 -11.48 4.58 9.72
C ILE A 50 -10.21 5.39 10.00
N ALA A 51 -9.49 5.04 11.06
CA ALA A 51 -8.24 5.70 11.41
C ALA A 51 -7.17 5.49 10.33
N THR A 52 -6.39 6.54 10.06
CA THR A 52 -5.23 6.45 9.15
C THR A 52 -4.05 5.80 9.87
N SER A 53 -3.35 4.91 9.18
CA SER A 53 -2.13 4.28 9.67
C SER A 53 -1.30 3.72 8.52
N HIS A 54 -0.03 3.43 8.78
CA HIS A 54 0.88 2.81 7.80
C HIS A 54 0.40 1.44 7.30
N HIS A 55 -0.49 0.76 8.04
CA HIS A 55 -1.04 -0.52 7.62
C HIS A 55 -1.83 -0.43 6.30
N LEU A 56 -2.40 0.75 5.99
CA LEU A 56 -3.13 0.97 4.74
C LEU A 56 -2.22 1.10 3.51
N ASN A 57 -0.95 1.51 3.74
CA ASN A 57 0.04 1.72 2.68
C ASN A 57 1.46 1.49 3.24
N PRO A 58 1.87 0.21 3.37
CA PRO A 58 3.14 -0.14 4.02
C PRO A 58 4.39 0.37 3.30
N VAL A 59 4.35 0.53 1.98
CA VAL A 59 5.51 1.00 1.21
C VAL A 59 5.13 2.22 0.38
N LEU A 60 5.85 3.32 0.59
CA LEU A 60 5.70 4.55 -0.18
C LEU A 60 7.05 5.02 -0.71
N LEU A 61 7.13 5.24 -2.04
CA LEU A 61 8.25 5.88 -2.68
C LEU A 61 7.93 7.34 -2.95
N LYS A 62 8.78 8.23 -2.45
CA LYS A 62 8.77 9.65 -2.81
C LYS A 62 9.91 9.94 -3.79
N SER A 63 9.56 10.39 -4.98
CA SER A 63 10.55 10.79 -5.98
C SER A 63 11.34 12.00 -5.51
N GLY A 64 12.64 11.93 -5.61
CA GLY A 64 13.57 13.01 -5.37
C GLY A 64 14.28 13.47 -6.66
N SER A 65 15.28 14.33 -6.52
CA SER A 65 16.11 14.78 -7.62
C SER A 65 17.08 13.68 -8.09
N ASN A 66 17.55 13.79 -9.33
CA ASN A 66 18.61 12.95 -9.91
C ASN A 66 18.32 11.43 -9.86
N GLY A 67 17.06 11.01 -10.07
CA GLY A 67 16.67 9.60 -10.10
C GLY A 67 16.71 8.90 -8.71
N ARG A 68 16.87 9.65 -7.63
CA ARG A 68 16.78 9.11 -6.27
C ARG A 68 15.35 9.14 -5.76
N ALA A 69 15.05 8.28 -4.81
CA ALA A 69 13.78 8.26 -4.12
C ALA A 69 14.00 8.03 -2.61
N SER A 70 13.15 8.62 -1.80
CA SER A 70 13.02 8.24 -0.40
C SER A 70 12.10 7.03 -0.30
N VAL A 71 12.58 5.96 0.32
CA VAL A 71 11.82 4.74 0.58
C VAL A 71 11.27 4.81 2.00
N ILE A 72 9.95 4.82 2.10
CA ILE A 72 9.22 4.85 3.36
C ILE A 72 8.60 3.46 3.54
N VAL A 73 8.91 2.81 4.65
CA VAL A 73 8.37 1.51 5.02
C VAL A 73 7.72 1.59 6.39
N GLU A 74 6.51 1.07 6.50
CA GLU A 74 5.71 1.15 7.74
C GLU A 74 5.68 2.58 8.31
N GLY A 75 5.54 3.56 7.40
CA GLY A 75 5.42 4.98 7.74
C GLY A 75 6.71 5.70 8.10
N LYS A 76 7.89 5.06 8.01
CA LYS A 76 9.18 5.65 8.34
C LYS A 76 10.15 5.62 7.17
N VAL A 77 10.90 6.70 6.97
CA VAL A 77 11.97 6.74 5.96
C VAL A 77 13.08 5.78 6.38
N ILE A 78 13.32 4.76 5.56
CA ILE A 78 14.38 3.76 5.80
C ILE A 78 15.62 3.99 4.96
N SER A 79 15.49 4.60 3.78
CA SER A 79 16.61 4.86 2.88
C SER A 79 16.30 5.98 1.89
N GLN A 80 17.38 6.51 1.31
CA GLN A 80 17.34 7.33 0.11
C GLN A 80 18.27 6.71 -0.92
N GLN A 81 17.71 6.15 -1.99
CA GLN A 81 18.46 5.37 -2.96
C GLN A 81 18.03 5.67 -4.39
N HIS A 82 18.79 5.19 -5.35
CA HIS A 82 18.38 5.28 -6.74
C HIS A 82 17.17 4.35 -6.99
N VAL A 83 16.21 4.82 -7.78
CA VAL A 83 14.97 4.08 -8.07
C VAL A 83 15.26 2.68 -8.63
N LEU A 84 16.29 2.54 -9.48
CA LEU A 84 16.69 1.23 -10.01
C LEU A 84 17.18 0.25 -8.94
N ASP A 85 17.87 0.75 -7.90
CA ASP A 85 18.35 -0.09 -6.80
C ASP A 85 17.20 -0.56 -5.92
N TYR A 86 16.18 0.30 -5.72
CA TYR A 86 14.95 -0.08 -5.05
C TYR A 86 14.27 -1.29 -5.73
N TYR A 87 14.12 -1.26 -7.05
CA TYR A 87 13.46 -2.35 -7.78
C TYR A 87 14.30 -3.63 -7.94
N ARG A 88 15.58 -3.63 -7.52
CA ARG A 88 16.42 -4.85 -7.56
C ARG A 88 16.12 -5.81 -6.42
N ASP A 89 15.68 -5.31 -5.28
CA ASP A 89 15.48 -6.12 -4.08
C ASP A 89 14.19 -5.73 -3.34
N LEU A 90 13.06 -6.11 -3.94
CA LEU A 90 11.74 -5.92 -3.34
C LEU A 90 11.39 -7.02 -2.33
N ASP A 91 12.07 -8.16 -2.37
CA ASP A 91 11.75 -9.29 -1.50
C ASP A 91 11.90 -8.94 -0.03
N GLN A 92 12.86 -8.11 0.32
CA GLN A 92 13.05 -7.60 1.68
C GLN A 92 11.85 -6.80 2.22
N LEU A 93 11.00 -6.28 1.35
CA LEU A 93 9.82 -5.49 1.72
C LEU A 93 8.56 -6.34 1.90
N LYS A 94 8.52 -7.55 1.34
CA LYS A 94 7.39 -8.46 1.43
C LYS A 94 6.93 -8.73 2.87
N PRO A 95 7.84 -8.96 3.85
CA PRO A 95 7.42 -9.16 5.25
C PRO A 95 6.69 -7.94 5.85
N ALA A 96 7.09 -6.72 5.51
CA ALA A 96 6.39 -5.51 5.98
C ALA A 96 4.98 -5.41 5.37
N VAL A 97 4.87 -5.73 4.08
CA VAL A 97 3.59 -5.77 3.36
C VAL A 97 2.65 -6.80 3.99
N GLN A 98 3.16 -8.01 4.27
CA GLN A 98 2.39 -9.08 4.90
C GLN A 98 1.91 -8.69 6.31
N ARG A 99 2.81 -8.22 7.18
CA ARG A 99 2.41 -7.75 8.53
C ARG A 99 1.28 -6.73 8.48
N CYS A 100 1.37 -5.77 7.57
CA CYS A 100 0.35 -4.74 7.44
C CYS A 100 -0.98 -5.28 6.91
N PHE A 101 -0.94 -6.18 5.92
CA PHE A 101 -2.16 -6.82 5.42
C PHE A 101 -2.80 -7.70 6.48
N ASP A 102 -2.03 -8.54 7.17
CA ASP A 102 -2.51 -9.42 8.24
C ASP A 102 -3.15 -8.61 9.38
N TYR A 103 -2.53 -7.48 9.75
CA TYR A 103 -3.11 -6.56 10.74
C TYR A 103 -4.51 -6.08 10.36
N LEU A 104 -4.73 -5.77 9.07
CA LEU A 104 -6.03 -5.34 8.56
C LEU A 104 -7.00 -6.53 8.46
N ALA A 105 -6.54 -7.68 7.98
CA ALA A 105 -7.36 -8.88 7.84
C ALA A 105 -7.92 -9.39 9.17
N ASP A 106 -7.15 -9.22 10.26
CA ASP A 106 -7.60 -9.57 11.60
C ASP A 106 -8.68 -8.63 12.17
N ARG A 107 -8.81 -7.42 11.65
CA ARG A 107 -9.65 -6.35 12.22
C ARG A 107 -10.85 -5.97 11.37
N TYR A 108 -10.81 -6.29 10.10
CA TYR A 108 -11.85 -5.94 9.12
C TYR A 108 -12.43 -7.21 8.49
N ASP A 109 -13.68 -7.15 8.13
CA ASP A 109 -14.38 -8.27 7.49
C ASP A 109 -13.98 -8.41 6.00
N CYS A 110 -13.49 -7.30 5.42
CA CYS A 110 -13.00 -7.23 4.05
C CYS A 110 -11.87 -6.23 3.91
N VAL A 111 -10.81 -6.60 3.20
CA VAL A 111 -9.73 -5.72 2.77
C VAL A 111 -9.81 -5.54 1.25
N VAL A 112 -9.98 -4.30 0.79
CA VAL A 112 -10.02 -3.97 -0.64
C VAL A 112 -8.64 -3.52 -1.08
N ALA A 113 -7.91 -4.41 -1.73
CA ALA A 113 -6.56 -4.15 -2.20
C ALA A 113 -6.55 -3.44 -3.56
N GLU A 114 -5.70 -2.40 -3.65
CA GLU A 114 -5.43 -1.67 -4.89
C GLU A 114 -4.05 -2.05 -5.41
N GLY A 115 -3.97 -2.43 -6.69
CA GLY A 115 -2.71 -2.70 -7.37
C GLY A 115 -1.92 -1.42 -7.68
N ALA A 116 -0.67 -1.60 -8.10
CA ALA A 116 0.19 -0.53 -8.58
C ALA A 116 0.84 -0.96 -9.90
N GLY A 117 0.80 -0.08 -10.92
CA GLY A 117 1.26 -0.43 -12.26
C GLY A 117 0.33 -1.39 -13.00
N SER A 118 0.85 -1.98 -14.07
CA SER A 118 0.10 -2.95 -14.88
C SER A 118 0.47 -4.38 -14.52
N PRO A 119 -0.48 -5.25 -14.17
CA PRO A 119 -0.19 -6.65 -13.86
C PRO A 119 0.20 -7.48 -15.10
N VAL A 120 0.06 -6.94 -16.30
CA VAL A 120 0.39 -7.63 -17.56
C VAL A 120 1.79 -7.30 -18.10
N GLU A 121 2.57 -6.48 -17.40
CA GLU A 121 3.96 -6.23 -17.73
C GLU A 121 4.84 -7.40 -17.25
N LEU A 122 4.92 -8.47 -18.06
CA LEU A 122 5.58 -9.73 -17.72
C LEU A 122 7.03 -9.58 -17.24
N ASN A 123 7.74 -8.58 -17.73
CA ASN A 123 9.12 -8.25 -17.33
C ASN A 123 9.23 -7.63 -15.93
N LEU A 124 8.11 -7.28 -15.30
CA LEU A 124 8.04 -6.71 -13.96
C LEU A 124 7.37 -7.64 -12.94
N MET A 125 6.92 -8.84 -13.35
CA MET A 125 6.19 -9.77 -12.46
C MET A 125 6.99 -10.14 -11.21
N ASP A 126 8.30 -10.37 -11.36
CA ASP A 126 9.19 -10.69 -10.24
C ASP A 126 9.46 -9.49 -9.32
N LYS A 127 9.03 -8.30 -9.74
CA LYS A 127 9.23 -7.01 -9.05
C LYS A 127 7.91 -6.38 -8.60
N ASP A 128 6.94 -7.21 -8.26
CA ASP A 128 5.62 -6.77 -7.86
C ASP A 128 5.37 -7.01 -6.37
N LEU A 129 4.91 -5.97 -5.68
CA LEU A 129 4.46 -6.03 -4.28
C LEU A 129 2.95 -5.87 -4.14
N SER A 130 2.27 -5.45 -5.19
CA SER A 130 0.90 -4.90 -5.08
C SER A 130 -0.15 -5.66 -5.86
N ASN A 131 0.24 -6.40 -6.89
CA ASN A 131 -0.70 -7.14 -7.73
C ASN A 131 -0.59 -8.65 -7.47
N ILE A 132 0.35 -9.31 -8.15
CA ILE A 132 0.51 -10.77 -8.11
C ILE A 132 0.88 -11.25 -6.72
N PHE A 133 1.85 -10.58 -6.05
CA PHE A 133 2.26 -10.96 -4.70
C PHE A 133 1.09 -11.00 -3.71
N ILE A 134 0.22 -9.97 -3.72
CA ILE A 134 -0.97 -9.94 -2.85
C ILE A 134 -1.98 -10.99 -3.28
N ALA A 135 -2.25 -11.10 -4.60
CA ALA A 135 -3.23 -12.04 -5.12
C ALA A 135 -2.89 -13.49 -4.77
N GLU A 136 -1.63 -13.89 -4.95
CA GLU A 136 -1.18 -15.26 -4.66
C GLU A 136 -1.09 -15.54 -3.16
N THR A 137 -0.55 -14.60 -2.38
CA THR A 137 -0.36 -14.79 -0.93
C THR A 137 -1.69 -14.94 -0.20
N TYR A 138 -2.69 -14.14 -0.60
CA TYR A 138 -3.99 -14.08 0.10
C TYR A 138 -5.15 -14.69 -0.70
N GLN A 139 -4.88 -15.27 -1.87
CA GLN A 139 -5.90 -15.89 -2.73
C GLN A 139 -7.10 -14.95 -2.94
N THR A 140 -6.81 -13.69 -3.28
CA THR A 140 -7.82 -12.64 -3.43
C THR A 140 -8.80 -12.98 -4.57
N LYS A 141 -10.04 -12.53 -4.42
CA LYS A 141 -11.12 -12.72 -5.40
C LYS A 141 -11.34 -11.48 -6.25
#